data_8e88df4e7d3c9f671a57dae3a8b8bfb1
#
_entry.id   8e88df4e7d3c9f671a57dae3a8b8bfb1
#
_cell.length_a   1.000
_cell.length_b   1.000
_cell.length_c   1.000
_cell.angle_alpha   90.00
_cell.angle_beta   90.00
_cell.angle_gamma   90.00
#
_symmetry.space_group_name_H-M   'P 1'
#
loop_
_entity.id
_entity.type
_entity.pdbx_description
1 polymer ?
#
loop_
_entity_poly.entity_id
_entity_poly.type
_entity_poly.pdbx_seq_one_letter_code
_entity_poly.pdbx_strand_id
1 'polypeptide(L)'
;LQVLDLMVQKAKELGLGVVLITHDLGMVASYCDRVGIMRQGRLIELKKVDAFLTDGPSQPYSRELLDAARVRPTPMDAAEANDAKRKSEPPLLEVIDLVKTFRVESNQTVVRAVDGVSLSIRRGETLALVGESGSGKTTMGQCLVKLIPSDSGSIRFAGQNTLPMSDNEFRPLRRRIQMVFQEPYVALNPRWTVRDLVAEPLKLGEPMSRADQAARVLELLDLVGISRKSADSYPHELTAGEQKRVGIARALSVRPDFVIFDEPTTALDIRVRAQIVDLVRDLQAQMGLSALFITHDLNSVRSLAHYVAVMRHGKLIEHGETEKIFSNPADTYTRKLLDAELPIEVPGAGHHKVKHLELQQ
;
A
#
# COMPACT_ATOMS: atom_id res chain seq x y z
N LEU A 1 -14.83 11.77 -4.10
CA LEU A 1 -15.74 12.70 -3.41
C LEU A 1 -16.78 13.28 -4.37
N GLN A 2 -16.44 13.88 -5.50
CA GLN A 2 -17.40 14.53 -6.43
C GLN A 2 -18.62 13.66 -6.81
N VAL A 3 -18.41 12.35 -6.99
CA VAL A 3 -19.53 11.42 -7.29
C VAL A 3 -20.44 11.25 -6.08
N LEU A 4 -19.88 11.15 -4.87
CA LEU A 4 -20.66 11.03 -3.64
C LEU A 4 -21.44 12.33 -3.37
N ASP A 5 -20.82 13.48 -3.54
CA ASP A 5 -21.49 14.79 -3.43
C ASP A 5 -22.68 14.89 -4.38
N LEU A 6 -22.49 14.50 -5.65
CA LEU A 6 -23.55 14.45 -6.64
C LEU A 6 -24.66 13.47 -6.25
N MET A 7 -24.30 12.27 -5.76
CA MET A 7 -25.29 11.27 -5.31
C MET A 7 -26.12 11.79 -4.15
N VAL A 8 -25.51 12.41 -3.13
CA VAL A 8 -26.22 12.97 -1.98
C VAL A 8 -27.12 14.13 -2.40
N GLN A 9 -26.61 15.01 -3.29
CA GLN A 9 -27.41 16.10 -3.83
C GLN A 9 -28.66 15.57 -4.57
N LYS A 10 -28.47 14.60 -5.47
CA LYS A 10 -29.59 14.01 -6.24
C LYS A 10 -30.56 13.23 -5.35
N ALA A 11 -30.06 12.54 -4.33
CA ALA A 11 -30.92 11.87 -3.37
C ALA A 11 -31.83 12.86 -2.63
N LYS A 12 -31.30 14.01 -2.20
CA LYS A 12 -32.07 15.07 -1.56
C LYS A 12 -33.10 15.68 -2.51
N GLU A 13 -32.69 16.01 -3.74
CA GLU A 13 -33.60 16.60 -4.77
C GLU A 13 -34.78 15.67 -5.12
N LEU A 14 -34.53 14.36 -5.13
CA LEU A 14 -35.52 13.36 -5.54
C LEU A 14 -36.25 12.69 -4.37
N GLY A 15 -35.91 13.02 -3.12
CA GLY A 15 -36.48 12.40 -1.92
C GLY A 15 -36.12 10.91 -1.78
N LEU A 16 -34.93 10.49 -2.23
CA LEU A 16 -34.49 9.10 -2.23
C LEU A 16 -33.79 8.71 -0.93
N GLY A 17 -34.08 7.51 -0.43
CA GLY A 17 -33.24 6.86 0.56
C GLY A 17 -32.06 6.16 -0.14
N VAL A 18 -30.84 6.39 0.36
CA VAL A 18 -29.60 5.78 -0.20
C VAL A 18 -29.00 4.82 0.81
N VAL A 19 -28.68 3.59 0.37
CA VAL A 19 -27.87 2.66 1.12
C VAL A 19 -26.48 2.59 0.50
N LEU A 20 -25.46 3.07 1.24
CA LEU A 20 -24.06 3.01 0.84
C LEU A 20 -23.40 1.78 1.46
N ILE A 21 -22.89 0.87 0.63
CA ILE A 21 -22.08 -0.27 1.10
C ILE A 21 -20.63 0.08 0.92
N THR A 22 -19.90 0.17 2.02
CA THR A 22 -18.49 0.56 2.03
C THR A 22 -17.76 -0.06 3.21
N HIS A 23 -16.46 -0.18 3.10
CA HIS A 23 -15.55 -0.48 4.22
C HIS A 23 -14.86 0.77 4.77
N ASP A 24 -15.14 1.93 4.22
CA ASP A 24 -14.53 3.20 4.60
C ASP A 24 -15.42 3.94 5.63
N LEU A 25 -14.96 3.95 6.88
CA LEU A 25 -15.67 4.63 7.97
C LEU A 25 -15.59 6.16 7.86
N GLY A 26 -14.60 6.72 7.17
CA GLY A 26 -14.52 8.15 6.88
C GLY A 26 -15.64 8.59 5.94
N MET A 27 -15.92 7.79 4.89
CA MET A 27 -17.09 8.01 4.03
C MET A 27 -18.40 7.92 4.83
N VAL A 28 -18.53 6.92 5.73
CA VAL A 28 -19.73 6.79 6.58
C VAL A 28 -19.89 8.01 7.47
N ALA A 29 -18.80 8.47 8.10
CA ALA A 29 -18.81 9.63 8.98
C ALA A 29 -19.23 10.92 8.26
N SER A 30 -18.83 11.08 7.00
CA SER A 30 -19.04 12.32 6.23
C SER A 30 -20.38 12.37 5.49
N TYR A 31 -20.92 11.21 5.05
CA TYR A 31 -22.04 11.17 4.11
C TYR A 31 -23.29 10.45 4.61
N CYS A 32 -23.21 9.71 5.74
CA CYS A 32 -24.32 8.88 6.21
C CYS A 32 -24.94 9.42 7.50
N ASP A 33 -26.27 9.28 7.66
CA ASP A 33 -26.99 9.58 8.91
C ASP A 33 -26.89 8.42 9.92
N ARG A 34 -26.82 7.18 9.40
CA ARG A 34 -26.82 5.95 10.19
C ARG A 34 -25.76 5.00 9.69
N VAL A 35 -25.16 4.25 10.59
CA VAL A 35 -24.18 3.20 10.29
C VAL A 35 -24.73 1.84 10.72
N GLY A 36 -24.69 0.87 9.81
CA GLY A 36 -24.99 -0.52 10.06
C GLY A 36 -23.72 -1.36 9.94
N ILE A 37 -23.32 -2.06 10.99
CA ILE A 37 -22.18 -2.96 10.97
C ILE A 37 -22.62 -4.38 10.71
N MET A 38 -22.07 -4.97 9.66
CA MET A 38 -22.34 -6.37 9.29
C MET A 38 -21.16 -7.28 9.61
N ARG A 39 -21.45 -8.49 10.10
CA ARG A 39 -20.48 -9.55 10.32
C ARG A 39 -21.11 -10.90 9.99
N GLN A 40 -20.43 -11.70 9.18
CA GLN A 40 -20.90 -13.05 8.80
C GLN A 40 -22.38 -13.08 8.31
N GLY A 41 -22.74 -12.12 7.45
CA GLY A 41 -24.10 -12.02 6.90
C GLY A 41 -25.16 -11.49 7.86
N ARG A 42 -24.78 -11.06 9.08
CA ARG A 42 -25.73 -10.55 10.09
C ARG A 42 -25.44 -9.07 10.38
N LEU A 43 -26.50 -8.26 10.51
CA LEU A 43 -26.42 -6.90 11.02
C LEU A 43 -26.25 -6.99 12.55
N ILE A 44 -25.06 -6.65 13.05
CA ILE A 44 -24.73 -6.78 14.49
C ILE A 44 -24.90 -5.47 15.26
N GLU A 45 -24.86 -4.33 14.58
CA GLU A 45 -25.06 -3.02 15.20
C GLU A 45 -25.69 -2.06 14.19
N LEU A 46 -26.62 -1.21 14.65
CA LEU A 46 -27.23 -0.13 13.89
C LEU A 46 -27.38 1.09 14.79
N LYS A 47 -26.64 2.18 14.45
CA LYS A 47 -26.65 3.43 15.23
C LYS A 47 -26.71 4.65 14.31
N LYS A 48 -27.06 5.81 14.89
CA LYS A 48 -26.73 7.10 14.25
C LYS A 48 -25.23 7.28 14.19
N VAL A 49 -24.72 7.86 13.12
CA VAL A 49 -23.26 8.04 12.93
C VAL A 49 -22.67 8.87 14.06
N ASP A 50 -23.30 9.97 14.45
CA ASP A 50 -22.84 10.81 15.57
C ASP A 50 -22.66 10.00 16.87
N ALA A 51 -23.69 9.22 17.26
CA ALA A 51 -23.63 8.38 18.46
C ALA A 51 -22.61 7.24 18.34
N PHE A 52 -22.38 6.72 17.14
CA PHE A 52 -21.34 5.71 16.89
C PHE A 52 -19.93 6.28 17.10
N LEU A 53 -19.71 7.54 16.72
CA LEU A 53 -18.40 8.20 16.82
C LEU A 53 -18.14 8.81 18.20
N THR A 54 -19.18 9.39 18.89
CA THR A 54 -19.05 10.06 20.19
C THR A 54 -19.12 9.10 21.37
N ASP A 55 -20.20 8.29 21.42
CA ASP A 55 -20.46 7.37 22.54
C ASP A 55 -19.68 6.05 22.36
N GLY A 56 -19.17 5.85 21.16
CA GLY A 56 -18.50 4.63 20.73
C GLY A 56 -19.45 3.48 20.38
N PRO A 57 -18.93 2.47 19.67
CA PRO A 57 -19.67 1.27 19.35
C PRO A 57 -20.01 0.43 20.58
N SER A 58 -21.18 -0.22 20.54
CA SER A 58 -21.64 -1.13 21.60
C SER A 58 -21.04 -2.52 21.45
N GLN A 59 -20.81 -2.95 20.19
CA GLN A 59 -20.30 -4.28 19.88
C GLN A 59 -18.77 -4.32 19.84
N PRO A 60 -18.11 -5.36 20.39
CA PRO A 60 -16.65 -5.48 20.38
C PRO A 60 -16.07 -5.39 18.95
N TYR A 61 -16.65 -6.07 17.99
CA TYR A 61 -16.22 -6.05 16.59
C TYR A 61 -16.30 -4.65 15.97
N SER A 62 -17.36 -3.89 16.28
CA SER A 62 -17.50 -2.51 15.81
C SER A 62 -16.45 -1.58 16.41
N ARG A 63 -16.02 -1.82 17.67
CA ARG A 63 -14.90 -1.08 18.30
C ARG A 63 -13.59 -1.39 17.60
N GLU A 64 -13.31 -2.68 17.32
CA GLU A 64 -12.12 -3.09 16.57
C GLU A 64 -12.05 -2.39 15.20
N LEU A 65 -13.19 -2.27 14.50
CA LEU A 65 -13.27 -1.57 13.22
C LEU A 65 -12.98 -0.07 13.37
N LEU A 66 -13.57 0.58 14.37
CA LEU A 66 -13.37 2.01 14.61
C LEU A 66 -11.93 2.31 15.04
N ASP A 67 -11.35 1.48 15.92
CA ASP A 67 -9.97 1.60 16.37
C ASP A 67 -8.98 1.39 15.22
N ALA A 68 -9.25 0.43 14.33
CA ALA A 68 -8.44 0.19 13.14
C ALA A 68 -8.53 1.33 12.11
N ALA A 69 -9.65 2.05 12.10
CA ALA A 69 -9.86 3.18 11.21
C ALA A 69 -9.21 4.49 11.71
N ARG A 70 -8.89 4.57 13.00
CA ARG A 70 -8.23 5.75 13.57
C ARG A 70 -6.73 5.69 13.28
N VAL A 71 -6.23 6.74 12.69
CA VAL A 71 -4.78 6.91 12.47
C VAL A 71 -4.08 6.96 13.83
N ARG A 72 -3.21 6.00 14.10
CA ARG A 72 -2.33 6.05 15.28
C ARG A 72 -1.03 6.74 14.86
N PRO A 73 -0.67 7.89 15.45
CA PRO A 73 0.67 8.43 15.27
C PRO A 73 1.67 7.38 15.78
N THR A 74 2.57 6.93 14.93
CA THR A 74 3.68 6.09 15.35
C THR A 74 4.77 7.04 15.84
N PRO A 75 5.23 6.90 17.11
CA PRO A 75 6.38 7.68 17.57
C PRO A 75 7.58 7.32 16.68
N MET A 76 8.14 8.31 16.00
CA MET A 76 9.32 8.15 15.15
C MET A 76 10.64 8.28 15.94
N ASP A 77 10.60 8.15 17.28
CA ASP A 77 11.72 8.44 18.17
C ASP A 77 12.99 7.58 17.93
N ALA A 78 12.86 6.44 17.27
CA ALA A 78 14.01 5.62 16.87
C ALA A 78 14.64 6.04 15.54
N ALA A 79 14.00 6.92 14.76
CA ALA A 79 14.44 7.29 13.41
C ALA A 79 15.49 8.41 13.43
N GLU A 80 15.41 9.36 14.36
CA GLU A 80 16.29 10.54 14.37
C GLU A 80 17.78 10.21 14.57
N ALA A 81 18.11 9.30 15.47
CA ALA A 81 19.51 8.90 15.72
C ALA A 81 20.14 8.17 14.52
N ASN A 82 19.35 7.48 13.70
CA ASN A 82 19.80 6.79 12.50
C ASN A 82 19.76 7.68 11.24
N ASP A 83 19.04 8.79 11.24
CA ASP A 83 18.80 9.60 10.05
C ASP A 83 20.07 10.30 9.56
N ALA A 84 20.89 10.82 10.45
CA ALA A 84 22.18 11.45 10.09
C ALA A 84 23.16 10.45 9.45
N LYS A 85 23.21 9.21 9.97
CA LYS A 85 24.04 8.15 9.40
C LYS A 85 23.49 7.68 8.06
N ARG A 86 22.17 7.51 7.94
CA ARG A 86 21.51 7.15 6.68
C ARG A 86 21.74 8.19 5.59
N LYS A 87 21.71 9.48 5.92
CA LYS A 87 21.93 10.57 4.96
C LYS A 87 23.36 10.62 4.41
N SER A 88 24.35 10.05 5.12
CA SER A 88 25.75 9.97 4.66
C SER A 88 26.05 8.75 3.79
N GLU A 89 25.22 7.71 3.80
CA GLU A 89 25.41 6.51 2.99
C GLU A 89 24.83 6.65 1.58
N PRO A 90 25.44 6.03 0.55
CA PRO A 90 24.86 6.02 -0.78
C PRO A 90 23.49 5.30 -0.78
N PRO A 91 22.55 5.73 -1.63
CA PRO A 91 21.25 5.11 -1.71
C PRO A 91 21.34 3.63 -2.11
N LEU A 92 20.46 2.80 -1.55
CA LEU A 92 20.29 1.40 -1.96
C LEU A 92 19.69 1.32 -3.37
N LEU A 93 18.65 2.14 -3.61
CA LEU A 93 18.02 2.30 -4.92
C LEU A 93 18.09 3.76 -5.33
N GLU A 94 18.54 4.01 -6.56
CA GLU A 94 18.57 5.34 -7.17
C GLU A 94 17.95 5.24 -8.57
N VAL A 95 16.99 6.08 -8.85
CA VAL A 95 16.31 6.21 -10.14
C VAL A 95 16.55 7.62 -10.64
N ILE A 96 16.99 7.75 -11.90
CA ILE A 96 17.30 9.04 -12.52
C ILE A 96 16.60 9.12 -13.87
N ASP A 97 15.74 10.10 -14.05
CA ASP A 97 15.02 10.45 -15.28
C ASP A 97 14.37 9.26 -15.99
N LEU A 98 13.75 8.37 -15.19
CA LEU A 98 13.14 7.16 -15.71
C LEU A 98 11.95 7.50 -16.60
N VAL A 99 11.91 6.90 -17.79
CA VAL A 99 10.80 7.04 -18.74
C VAL A 99 10.28 5.67 -19.14
N LYS A 100 8.94 5.55 -19.16
CA LYS A 100 8.20 4.42 -19.73
C LYS A 100 6.97 4.88 -20.45
N THR A 101 6.85 4.48 -21.71
CA THR A 101 5.71 4.79 -22.58
C THR A 101 5.00 3.51 -23.04
N PHE A 102 3.70 3.61 -23.25
CA PHE A 102 2.89 2.58 -23.87
C PHE A 102 2.18 3.15 -25.10
N ARG A 103 2.10 2.36 -26.16
CA ARG A 103 1.29 2.71 -27.33
C ARG A 103 -0.07 2.02 -27.19
N VAL A 104 -1.12 2.82 -27.24
CA VAL A 104 -2.51 2.33 -27.24
C VAL A 104 -2.89 2.05 -28.70
N GLU A 105 -3.05 0.77 -29.05
CA GLU A 105 -3.28 0.34 -30.43
C GLU A 105 -4.57 0.90 -31.03
N SER A 106 -5.62 1.11 -30.22
CA SER A 106 -6.94 1.54 -30.67
C SER A 106 -6.96 2.95 -31.28
N ASN A 107 -6.07 3.85 -30.86
CA ASN A 107 -6.05 5.26 -31.29
C ASN A 107 -4.63 5.80 -31.56
N GLN A 108 -3.62 4.94 -31.61
CA GLN A 108 -2.20 5.31 -31.77
C GLN A 108 -1.67 6.34 -30.75
N THR A 109 -2.39 6.54 -29.64
CA THR A 109 -1.96 7.48 -28.60
C THR A 109 -0.78 6.90 -27.82
N VAL A 110 0.22 7.73 -27.54
CA VAL A 110 1.35 7.38 -26.69
C VAL A 110 1.05 7.88 -25.29
N VAL A 111 0.95 6.94 -24.32
CA VAL A 111 0.77 7.24 -22.91
C VAL A 111 2.13 7.16 -22.22
N ARG A 112 2.59 8.26 -21.63
CA ARG A 112 3.79 8.28 -20.79
C ARG A 112 3.42 7.88 -19.37
N ALA A 113 3.52 6.59 -19.07
CA ALA A 113 3.16 6.07 -17.75
C ALA A 113 4.19 6.45 -16.68
N VAL A 114 5.47 6.62 -17.06
CA VAL A 114 6.53 7.23 -16.25
C VAL A 114 7.24 8.26 -17.15
N ASP A 115 7.36 9.50 -16.70
CA ASP A 115 7.84 10.64 -17.48
C ASP A 115 8.89 11.44 -16.71
N GLY A 116 10.15 10.98 -16.79
CA GLY A 116 11.31 11.66 -16.18
C GLY A 116 11.30 11.59 -14.65
N VAL A 117 10.95 10.43 -14.07
CA VAL A 117 10.88 10.28 -12.61
C VAL A 117 12.26 10.01 -12.04
N SER A 118 12.66 10.82 -11.04
CA SER A 118 13.90 10.65 -10.27
C SER A 118 13.57 10.54 -8.79
N LEU A 119 14.09 9.49 -8.12
CA LEU A 119 13.96 9.28 -6.67
C LEU A 119 15.08 8.39 -6.15
N SER A 120 15.26 8.39 -4.83
CA SER A 120 16.21 7.50 -4.16
C SER A 120 15.62 6.92 -2.89
N ILE A 121 16.08 5.72 -2.53
CA ILE A 121 15.68 5.02 -1.29
C ILE A 121 16.96 4.50 -0.64
N ARG A 122 17.14 4.78 0.64
CA ARG A 122 18.30 4.34 1.42
C ARG A 122 18.02 3.00 2.10
N ARG A 123 19.07 2.40 2.68
CA ARG A 123 18.91 1.17 3.47
C ARG A 123 18.04 1.41 4.71
N GLY A 124 17.11 0.49 4.98
CA GLY A 124 16.16 0.57 6.08
C GLY A 124 15.14 1.71 5.95
N GLU A 125 15.00 2.30 4.75
CA GLU A 125 14.04 3.37 4.47
C GLU A 125 12.81 2.82 3.76
N THR A 126 11.63 3.27 4.15
CA THR A 126 10.40 3.10 3.38
C THR A 126 10.03 4.41 2.71
N LEU A 127 9.96 4.39 1.38
CA LEU A 127 9.38 5.45 0.57
C LEU A 127 7.96 5.05 0.18
N ALA A 128 6.97 5.87 0.51
CA ALA A 128 5.63 5.69 -0.03
C ALA A 128 5.50 6.41 -1.38
N LEU A 129 4.98 5.71 -2.38
CA LEU A 129 4.65 6.26 -3.69
C LEU A 129 3.12 6.35 -3.80
N VAL A 130 2.61 7.57 -3.76
CA VAL A 130 1.16 7.84 -3.70
C VAL A 130 0.68 8.60 -4.94
N GLY A 131 -0.62 8.58 -5.19
CA GLY A 131 -1.29 9.27 -6.30
C GLY A 131 -2.52 8.52 -6.77
N GLU A 132 -3.31 9.14 -7.64
CA GLU A 132 -4.53 8.55 -8.20
C GLU A 132 -4.24 7.26 -9.00
N SER A 133 -5.29 6.45 -9.21
CA SER A 133 -5.20 5.30 -10.11
C SER A 133 -4.80 5.76 -11.52
N GLY A 134 -3.90 5.02 -12.17
CA GLY A 134 -3.38 5.40 -13.48
C GLY A 134 -2.27 6.47 -13.46
N SER A 135 -1.77 6.93 -12.29
CA SER A 135 -0.67 7.89 -12.22
C SER A 135 0.71 7.32 -12.58
N GLY A 136 0.86 5.98 -12.76
CA GLY A 136 2.10 5.34 -13.19
C GLY A 136 2.86 4.58 -12.08
N LYS A 137 2.37 4.52 -10.86
CA LYS A 137 3.03 3.91 -9.69
C LYS A 137 3.41 2.45 -9.89
N THR A 138 2.42 1.61 -10.25
CA THR A 138 2.64 0.17 -10.55
C THR A 138 3.62 -0.01 -11.69
N THR A 139 3.50 0.79 -12.76
CA THR A 139 4.43 0.77 -13.90
C THR A 139 5.86 1.04 -13.44
N MET A 140 6.04 2.04 -12.58
CA MET A 140 7.35 2.34 -12.01
C MET A 140 7.89 1.13 -11.22
N GLY A 141 7.10 0.56 -10.31
CA GLY A 141 7.49 -0.64 -9.55
C GLY A 141 7.91 -1.80 -10.45
N GLN A 142 7.16 -2.06 -11.52
CA GLN A 142 7.46 -3.12 -12.50
C GLN A 142 8.75 -2.84 -13.30
N CYS A 143 9.06 -1.56 -13.60
CA CYS A 143 10.33 -1.19 -14.22
C CYS A 143 11.52 -1.50 -13.30
N LEU A 144 11.39 -1.22 -11.99
CA LEU A 144 12.47 -1.42 -11.01
C LEU A 144 12.87 -2.90 -10.87
N VAL A 145 11.92 -3.82 -10.98
CA VAL A 145 12.18 -5.28 -10.95
C VAL A 145 12.38 -5.90 -12.35
N LYS A 146 12.45 -5.07 -13.39
CA LYS A 146 12.59 -5.50 -14.80
C LYS A 146 11.51 -6.48 -15.26
N LEU A 147 10.28 -6.34 -14.77
CA LEU A 147 9.11 -7.03 -15.34
C LEU A 147 8.68 -6.40 -16.66
N ILE A 148 8.88 -5.10 -16.80
CA ILE A 148 8.71 -4.37 -18.04
C ILE A 148 9.98 -3.56 -18.33
N PRO A 149 10.38 -3.44 -19.60
CA PRO A 149 11.54 -2.62 -19.96
C PRO A 149 11.22 -1.13 -19.84
N SER A 150 12.15 -0.37 -19.30
CA SER A 150 12.13 1.11 -19.34
C SER A 150 12.62 1.59 -20.71
N ASP A 151 12.15 2.76 -21.14
CA ASP A 151 12.53 3.32 -22.46
C ASP A 151 13.81 4.17 -22.35
N SER A 152 14.00 4.87 -21.21
CA SER A 152 15.22 5.64 -20.94
C SER A 152 15.38 5.92 -19.44
N GLY A 153 16.49 6.55 -19.05
CA GLY A 153 16.85 6.88 -17.70
C GLY A 153 17.93 5.97 -17.13
N SER A 154 18.03 5.92 -15.79
CA SER A 154 18.96 5.03 -15.08
C SER A 154 18.30 4.48 -13.82
N ILE A 155 18.52 3.19 -13.56
CA ILE A 155 18.14 2.52 -12.32
C ILE A 155 19.41 1.92 -11.73
N ARG A 156 19.80 2.38 -10.54
CA ARG A 156 20.95 1.84 -9.81
C ARG A 156 20.47 1.15 -8.55
N PHE A 157 20.86 -0.10 -8.39
CA PHE A 157 20.62 -0.87 -7.16
C PHE A 157 21.95 -1.26 -6.53
N ALA A 158 22.18 -0.87 -5.28
CA ALA A 158 23.43 -1.05 -4.57
C ALA A 158 24.64 -0.57 -5.41
N GLY A 159 24.52 0.59 -6.06
CA GLY A 159 25.53 1.19 -6.92
C GLY A 159 25.63 0.63 -8.33
N GLN A 160 24.98 -0.49 -8.65
CA GLN A 160 25.03 -1.12 -9.99
C GLN A 160 23.89 -0.61 -10.87
N ASN A 161 24.20 -0.13 -12.08
CA ASN A 161 23.17 0.24 -13.06
C ASN A 161 22.52 -1.01 -13.63
N THR A 162 21.25 -1.20 -13.32
CA THR A 162 20.48 -2.41 -13.70
C THR A 162 19.82 -2.28 -15.07
N LEU A 163 19.65 -1.06 -15.59
CA LEU A 163 18.90 -0.82 -16.82
C LEU A 163 19.52 -1.56 -18.03
N PRO A 164 20.85 -1.49 -18.32
CA PRO A 164 21.46 -2.17 -19.45
C PRO A 164 21.65 -3.67 -19.25
N MET A 165 21.43 -4.21 -18.03
CA MET A 165 21.66 -5.63 -17.77
C MET A 165 20.72 -6.52 -18.56
N SER A 166 21.23 -7.61 -19.12
CA SER A 166 20.44 -8.72 -19.62
C SER A 166 19.70 -9.43 -18.48
N ASP A 167 18.74 -10.30 -18.81
CA ASP A 167 18.01 -11.09 -17.81
C ASP A 167 18.94 -12.01 -16.98
N ASN A 168 19.99 -12.55 -17.61
CA ASN A 168 20.98 -13.39 -16.90
C ASN A 168 21.83 -12.59 -15.92
N GLU A 169 22.24 -11.37 -16.29
CA GLU A 169 22.99 -10.47 -15.41
C GLU A 169 22.13 -9.94 -14.27
N PHE A 170 20.83 -9.70 -14.49
CA PHE A 170 19.91 -9.24 -13.47
C PHE A 170 19.43 -10.36 -12.52
N ARG A 171 19.51 -11.63 -12.92
CA ARG A 171 19.03 -12.78 -12.16
C ARG A 171 19.52 -12.84 -10.70
N PRO A 172 20.80 -12.59 -10.37
CA PRO A 172 21.27 -12.53 -8.98
C PRO A 172 20.59 -11.41 -8.18
N LEU A 173 20.33 -10.28 -8.80
CA LEU A 173 19.68 -9.13 -8.17
C LEU A 173 18.19 -9.37 -7.89
N ARG A 174 17.51 -10.20 -8.68
CA ARG A 174 16.09 -10.57 -8.43
C ARG A 174 15.86 -11.17 -7.05
N ARG A 175 16.85 -11.84 -6.45
CA ARG A 175 16.75 -12.34 -5.06
C ARG A 175 16.80 -11.20 -4.05
N ARG A 176 17.50 -10.12 -4.37
CA ARG A 176 17.71 -8.97 -3.50
C ARG A 176 16.60 -7.92 -3.62
N ILE A 177 15.90 -7.93 -4.77
CA ILE A 177 14.77 -7.03 -5.05
C ILE A 177 13.54 -7.88 -5.29
N GLN A 178 12.54 -7.78 -4.44
CA GLN A 178 11.30 -8.55 -4.55
C GLN A 178 10.10 -7.62 -4.72
N MET A 179 9.00 -8.15 -5.27
CA MET A 179 7.74 -7.42 -5.43
C MET A 179 6.58 -8.24 -4.89
N VAL A 180 5.77 -7.61 -4.06
CA VAL A 180 4.46 -8.10 -3.63
C VAL A 180 3.42 -7.42 -4.50
N PHE A 181 2.68 -8.21 -5.27
CA PHE A 181 1.73 -7.72 -6.27
C PHE A 181 0.39 -7.31 -5.66
N GLN A 182 -0.28 -6.38 -6.30
CA GLN A 182 -1.61 -5.89 -5.92
C GLN A 182 -2.61 -7.04 -5.78
N GLU A 183 -2.63 -7.95 -6.75
CA GLU A 183 -3.54 -9.11 -6.77
C GLU A 183 -2.79 -10.40 -6.48
N PRO A 184 -3.05 -11.07 -5.33
CA PRO A 184 -2.32 -12.28 -4.97
C PRO A 184 -2.45 -13.40 -6.00
N TYR A 185 -3.62 -13.57 -6.61
CA TYR A 185 -3.86 -14.66 -7.56
C TYR A 185 -3.08 -14.50 -8.89
N VAL A 186 -2.59 -13.31 -9.20
CA VAL A 186 -1.65 -13.11 -10.32
C VAL A 186 -0.28 -13.72 -9.99
N ALA A 187 0.11 -13.65 -8.72
CA ALA A 187 1.42 -14.09 -8.24
C ALA A 187 1.43 -15.50 -7.64
N LEU A 188 0.28 -15.99 -7.17
CA LEU A 188 0.16 -17.29 -6.51
C LEU A 188 -0.45 -18.31 -7.46
N ASN A 189 0.33 -19.33 -7.84
CA ASN A 189 -0.19 -20.42 -8.65
C ASN A 189 -1.30 -21.17 -7.89
N PRO A 190 -2.57 -21.19 -8.38
CA PRO A 190 -3.70 -21.77 -7.65
C PRO A 190 -3.63 -23.29 -7.48
N ARG A 191 -2.70 -23.96 -8.18
CA ARG A 191 -2.49 -25.41 -8.13
C ARG A 191 -1.38 -25.82 -7.13
N TRP A 192 -0.73 -24.84 -6.50
CA TRP A 192 0.34 -25.09 -5.54
C TRP A 192 -0.15 -24.86 -4.12
N THR A 193 0.40 -25.62 -3.20
CA THR A 193 0.16 -25.38 -1.77
C THR A 193 0.88 -24.11 -1.31
N VAL A 194 0.46 -23.56 -0.18
CA VAL A 194 1.14 -22.43 0.48
C VAL A 194 2.61 -22.74 0.69
N ARG A 195 2.93 -23.95 1.10
CA ARG A 195 4.30 -24.45 1.26
C ARG A 195 5.10 -24.31 -0.03
N ASP A 196 4.55 -24.79 -1.14
CA ASP A 196 5.23 -24.76 -2.43
C ASP A 196 5.44 -23.34 -2.94
N LEU A 197 4.43 -22.48 -2.75
CA LEU A 197 4.48 -21.06 -3.13
C LEU A 197 5.57 -20.30 -2.37
N VAL A 198 5.67 -20.48 -1.05
CA VAL A 198 6.68 -19.81 -0.22
C VAL A 198 8.07 -20.40 -0.45
N ALA A 199 8.15 -21.71 -0.76
CA ALA A 199 9.43 -22.38 -1.04
C ALA A 199 9.95 -22.12 -2.47
N GLU A 200 9.11 -21.67 -3.41
CA GLU A 200 9.51 -21.48 -4.82
C GLU A 200 10.77 -20.62 -4.98
N PRO A 201 10.84 -19.41 -4.38
CA PRO A 201 12.00 -18.55 -4.55
C PRO A 201 13.28 -19.13 -3.93
N LEU A 202 13.16 -20.00 -2.93
CA LEU A 202 14.32 -20.67 -2.29
C LEU A 202 15.09 -21.54 -3.29
N LYS A 203 14.41 -22.08 -4.32
CA LYS A 203 15.02 -22.89 -5.39
C LYS A 203 15.98 -22.07 -6.28
N LEU A 204 15.87 -20.75 -6.25
CA LEU A 204 16.75 -19.85 -7.00
C LEU A 204 18.03 -19.51 -6.21
N GLY A 205 18.13 -19.98 -4.96
CA GLY A 205 19.23 -19.74 -4.06
C GLY A 205 20.29 -20.83 -4.04
N GLU A 206 21.09 -20.82 -2.95
CA GLU A 206 21.97 -21.94 -2.66
C GLU A 206 21.15 -23.19 -2.35
N PRO A 207 21.65 -24.39 -2.74
CA PRO A 207 20.95 -25.62 -2.47
C PRO A 207 20.67 -25.79 -0.98
N MET A 208 19.41 -25.95 -0.62
CA MET A 208 18.97 -26.24 0.75
C MET A 208 18.42 -27.67 0.81
N SER A 209 18.60 -28.35 1.93
CA SER A 209 17.92 -29.63 2.16
C SER A 209 16.40 -29.43 2.19
N ARG A 210 15.65 -30.50 1.87
CA ARG A 210 14.17 -30.44 1.96
C ARG A 210 13.68 -30.11 3.39
N ALA A 211 14.41 -30.58 4.41
CA ALA A 211 14.10 -30.31 5.80
C ALA A 211 14.28 -28.82 6.13
N ASP A 212 15.41 -28.22 5.70
CA ASP A 212 15.70 -26.80 5.93
C ASP A 212 14.72 -25.91 5.18
N GLN A 213 14.35 -26.27 3.93
CA GLN A 213 13.32 -25.54 3.18
C GLN A 213 11.96 -25.58 3.91
N ALA A 214 11.56 -26.75 4.41
CA ALA A 214 10.31 -26.89 5.16
C ALA A 214 10.34 -26.09 6.46
N ALA A 215 11.43 -26.12 7.21
CA ALA A 215 11.61 -25.31 8.42
C ALA A 215 11.52 -23.82 8.11
N ARG A 216 12.21 -23.37 7.05
CA ARG A 216 12.20 -21.96 6.62
C ARG A 216 10.81 -21.49 6.21
N VAL A 217 10.03 -22.33 5.51
CA VAL A 217 8.64 -22.02 5.16
C VAL A 217 7.81 -21.80 6.43
N LEU A 218 7.90 -22.67 7.41
CA LEU A 218 7.14 -22.55 8.65
C LEU A 218 7.53 -21.30 9.45
N GLU A 219 8.82 -20.95 9.51
CA GLU A 219 9.28 -19.67 10.10
C GLU A 219 8.67 -18.46 9.40
N LEU A 220 8.61 -18.49 8.07
CA LEU A 220 8.03 -17.38 7.28
C LEU A 220 6.52 -17.28 7.49
N LEU A 221 5.81 -18.41 7.60
CA LEU A 221 4.38 -18.39 7.90
C LEU A 221 4.10 -17.80 9.28
N ASP A 222 4.89 -18.18 10.30
CA ASP A 222 4.80 -17.58 11.63
C ASP A 222 5.07 -16.07 11.58
N LEU A 223 6.13 -15.66 10.86
CA LEU A 223 6.52 -14.25 10.71
C LEU A 223 5.40 -13.39 10.14
N VAL A 224 4.64 -13.92 9.18
CA VAL A 224 3.50 -13.20 8.57
C VAL A 224 2.16 -13.48 9.27
N GLY A 225 2.17 -14.21 10.38
CA GLY A 225 0.96 -14.52 11.17
C GLY A 225 -0.02 -15.47 10.46
N ILE A 226 0.50 -16.42 9.68
CA ILE A 226 -0.26 -17.50 9.05
C ILE A 226 -0.09 -18.79 9.88
N SER A 227 -1.18 -19.50 10.13
CA SER A 227 -1.11 -20.77 10.82
C SER A 227 -0.23 -21.76 10.07
N ARG A 228 0.67 -22.47 10.79
CA ARG A 228 1.46 -23.57 10.21
C ARG A 228 0.61 -24.66 9.57
N LYS A 229 -0.63 -24.85 10.05
CA LYS A 229 -1.59 -25.81 9.48
C LYS A 229 -2.00 -25.43 8.05
N SER A 230 -1.97 -24.15 7.72
CA SER A 230 -2.29 -23.67 6.37
C SER A 230 -1.16 -23.91 5.37
N ALA A 231 -0.01 -24.48 5.77
CA ALA A 231 1.09 -24.78 4.85
C ALA A 231 0.70 -25.71 3.70
N ASP A 232 -0.23 -26.62 3.95
CA ASP A 232 -0.69 -27.61 2.97
C ASP A 232 -2.02 -27.20 2.29
N SER A 233 -2.57 -26.02 2.62
CA SER A 233 -3.74 -25.43 1.97
C SER A 233 -3.39 -24.82 0.61
N TYR A 234 -4.41 -24.72 -0.24
CA TYR A 234 -4.33 -24.03 -1.53
C TYR A 234 -4.78 -22.56 -1.40
N PRO A 235 -4.37 -21.65 -2.33
CA PRO A 235 -4.77 -20.24 -2.25
C PRO A 235 -6.27 -20.00 -2.16
N HIS A 236 -7.09 -20.77 -2.84
CA HIS A 236 -8.55 -20.63 -2.81
C HIS A 236 -9.21 -21.02 -1.47
N GLU A 237 -8.48 -21.70 -0.59
CA GLU A 237 -8.94 -22.04 0.76
C GLU A 237 -8.60 -20.96 1.79
N LEU A 238 -7.84 -19.93 1.39
CA LEU A 238 -7.42 -18.83 2.21
C LEU A 238 -8.28 -17.59 2.00
N THR A 239 -8.43 -16.78 3.04
CA THR A 239 -9.01 -15.43 2.92
C THR A 239 -8.11 -14.51 2.10
N ALA A 240 -8.66 -13.41 1.56
CA ALA A 240 -7.87 -12.43 0.80
C ALA A 240 -6.68 -11.87 1.60
N GLY A 241 -6.88 -11.61 2.90
CA GLY A 241 -5.81 -11.15 3.79
C GLY A 241 -4.71 -12.19 4.00
N GLU A 242 -5.07 -13.47 4.15
CA GLU A 242 -4.09 -14.57 4.24
C GLU A 242 -3.33 -14.75 2.94
N GLN A 243 -3.99 -14.65 1.78
CA GLN A 243 -3.31 -14.70 0.47
C GLN A 243 -2.28 -13.58 0.32
N LYS A 244 -2.60 -12.34 0.76
CA LYS A 244 -1.65 -11.22 0.79
C LYS A 244 -0.45 -11.54 1.68
N ARG A 245 -0.67 -12.09 2.88
CA ARG A 245 0.41 -12.49 3.81
C ARG A 245 1.28 -13.61 3.24
N VAL A 246 0.70 -14.57 2.53
CA VAL A 246 1.45 -15.61 1.79
C VAL A 246 2.32 -14.97 0.70
N GLY A 247 1.80 -13.98 -0.04
CA GLY A 247 2.58 -13.23 -1.02
C GLY A 247 3.77 -12.49 -0.40
N ILE A 248 3.58 -11.91 0.80
CA ILE A 248 4.65 -11.28 1.58
C ILE A 248 5.68 -12.34 2.03
N ALA A 249 5.23 -13.46 2.60
CA ALA A 249 6.12 -14.56 3.02
C ALA A 249 6.97 -15.09 1.86
N ARG A 250 6.36 -15.25 0.67
CA ARG A 250 7.06 -15.65 -0.56
C ARG A 250 8.15 -14.65 -0.94
N ALA A 251 7.86 -13.35 -0.92
CA ALA A 251 8.84 -12.31 -1.22
C ALA A 251 10.01 -12.31 -0.21
N LEU A 252 9.72 -12.53 1.07
CA LEU A 252 10.72 -12.54 2.14
C LEU A 252 11.57 -13.83 2.20
N SER A 253 11.16 -14.89 1.50
CA SER A 253 11.82 -16.20 1.58
C SER A 253 13.31 -16.14 1.23
N VAL A 254 13.68 -15.32 0.26
CA VAL A 254 15.06 -15.11 -0.22
C VAL A 254 15.85 -14.06 0.55
N ARG A 255 15.32 -13.50 1.64
CA ARG A 255 15.92 -12.43 2.45
C ARG A 255 16.33 -11.23 1.57
N PRO A 256 15.37 -10.56 0.94
CA PRO A 256 15.67 -9.44 0.05
C PRO A 256 16.21 -8.22 0.81
N ASP A 257 17.03 -7.40 0.14
CA ASP A 257 17.45 -6.09 0.66
C ASP A 257 16.34 -5.05 0.48
N PHE A 258 15.49 -5.25 -0.54
CA PHE A 258 14.47 -4.29 -0.96
C PHE A 258 13.19 -4.99 -1.42
N VAL A 259 12.04 -4.50 -0.94
CA VAL A 259 10.72 -5.01 -1.35
C VAL A 259 9.85 -3.89 -1.86
N ILE A 260 9.24 -4.11 -3.01
CA ILE A 260 8.17 -3.25 -3.54
C ILE A 260 6.83 -3.86 -3.14
N PHE A 261 6.05 -3.13 -2.38
CA PHE A 261 4.67 -3.48 -2.04
C PHE A 261 3.74 -2.70 -2.97
N ASP A 262 3.14 -3.37 -3.95
CA ASP A 262 2.22 -2.73 -4.90
C ASP A 262 0.79 -2.90 -4.41
N GLU A 263 0.22 -1.84 -3.86
CA GLU A 263 -1.12 -1.76 -3.29
C GLU A 263 -1.48 -2.98 -2.40
N PRO A 264 -0.67 -3.33 -1.39
CA PRO A 264 -0.84 -4.56 -0.63
C PRO A 264 -2.12 -4.59 0.21
N THR A 265 -2.75 -3.43 0.44
CA THR A 265 -3.93 -3.24 1.27
C THR A 265 -5.23 -3.10 0.48
N THR A 266 -5.17 -3.03 -0.85
CA THR A 266 -6.34 -2.88 -1.73
C THR A 266 -7.27 -4.09 -1.65
N ALA A 267 -8.59 -3.83 -1.69
CA ALA A 267 -9.67 -4.82 -1.59
C ALA A 267 -9.74 -5.57 -0.23
N LEU A 268 -9.09 -5.05 0.81
CA LEU A 268 -9.17 -5.57 2.17
C LEU A 268 -10.07 -4.69 3.04
N ASP A 269 -10.74 -5.31 4.00
CA ASP A 269 -11.45 -4.56 5.05
C ASP A 269 -10.46 -3.79 5.94
N ILE A 270 -10.95 -2.76 6.63
CA ILE A 270 -10.11 -1.80 7.35
C ILE A 270 -9.24 -2.47 8.43
N ARG A 271 -9.75 -3.52 9.09
CA ARG A 271 -9.01 -4.25 10.12
C ARG A 271 -7.87 -5.07 9.52
N VAL A 272 -8.14 -5.80 8.44
CA VAL A 272 -7.12 -6.60 7.74
C VAL A 272 -6.08 -5.69 7.10
N ARG A 273 -6.49 -4.51 6.58
CA ARG A 273 -5.60 -3.47 6.08
C ARG A 273 -4.62 -3.01 7.17
N ALA A 274 -5.12 -2.64 8.36
CA ALA A 274 -4.28 -2.23 9.49
C ALA A 274 -3.27 -3.32 9.87
N GLN A 275 -3.71 -4.59 9.90
CA GLN A 275 -2.83 -5.72 10.19
C GLN A 275 -1.72 -5.92 9.15
N ILE A 276 -1.96 -5.64 7.86
CA ILE A 276 -0.91 -5.70 6.82
C ILE A 276 0.08 -4.54 6.99
N VAL A 277 -0.40 -3.35 7.32
CA VAL A 277 0.46 -2.19 7.59
C VAL A 277 1.35 -2.43 8.81
N ASP A 278 0.77 -2.92 9.92
CA ASP A 278 1.51 -3.29 11.12
C ASP A 278 2.56 -4.38 10.82
N LEU A 279 2.19 -5.41 10.05
CA LEU A 279 3.13 -6.45 9.61
C LEU A 279 4.32 -5.86 8.84
N VAL A 280 4.08 -4.98 7.86
CA VAL A 280 5.16 -4.37 7.08
C VAL A 280 6.06 -3.50 7.97
N ARG A 281 5.48 -2.75 8.92
CA ARG A 281 6.23 -1.97 9.89
C ARG A 281 7.11 -2.85 10.80
N ASP A 282 6.55 -3.95 11.32
CA ASP A 282 7.28 -4.89 12.16
C ASP A 282 8.43 -5.56 11.40
N LEU A 283 8.20 -5.95 10.15
CA LEU A 283 9.24 -6.49 9.25
C LEU A 283 10.36 -5.47 9.01
N GLN A 284 10.01 -4.19 8.82
CA GLN A 284 10.99 -3.12 8.66
C GLN A 284 11.83 -2.96 9.93
N ALA A 285 11.19 -2.91 11.10
CA ALA A 285 11.88 -2.75 12.37
C ALA A 285 12.79 -3.96 12.70
N GLN A 286 12.32 -5.19 12.47
CA GLN A 286 13.05 -6.42 12.84
C GLN A 286 14.15 -6.77 11.85
N MET A 287 13.94 -6.55 10.56
CA MET A 287 14.84 -6.99 9.48
C MET A 287 15.67 -5.86 8.87
N GLY A 288 15.41 -4.59 9.22
CA GLY A 288 16.02 -3.44 8.55
C GLY A 288 15.62 -3.35 7.07
N LEU A 289 14.41 -3.82 6.73
CA LEU A 289 13.92 -3.92 5.36
C LEU A 289 13.77 -2.54 4.73
N SER A 290 14.32 -2.36 3.53
CA SER A 290 14.08 -1.18 2.70
C SER A 290 12.88 -1.42 1.80
N ALA A 291 12.00 -0.44 1.63
CA ALA A 291 10.76 -0.66 0.89
C ALA A 291 10.33 0.52 0.01
N LEU A 292 9.69 0.18 -1.11
CA LEU A 292 8.81 1.07 -1.85
C LEU A 292 7.37 0.62 -1.61
N PHE A 293 6.58 1.45 -0.95
CA PHE A 293 5.19 1.17 -0.62
C PHE A 293 4.27 1.97 -1.54
N ILE A 294 3.71 1.31 -2.55
CA ILE A 294 2.80 1.92 -3.52
C ILE A 294 1.38 1.80 -2.97
N THR A 295 0.70 2.93 -2.81
CA THR A 295 -0.68 2.96 -2.30
C THR A 295 -1.41 4.23 -2.71
N HIS A 296 -2.73 4.20 -2.63
CA HIS A 296 -3.61 5.36 -2.65
C HIS A 296 -4.19 5.67 -1.25
N ASP A 297 -3.89 4.85 -0.24
CA ASP A 297 -4.35 5.00 1.14
C ASP A 297 -3.29 5.77 1.97
N LEU A 298 -3.54 7.06 2.15
CA LEU A 298 -2.62 7.97 2.85
C LEU A 298 -2.55 7.71 4.36
N ASN A 299 -3.60 7.13 4.96
CA ASN A 299 -3.59 6.75 6.37
C ASN A 299 -2.51 5.68 6.64
N SER A 300 -2.41 4.69 5.75
CA SER A 300 -1.35 3.67 5.81
C SER A 300 0.05 4.29 5.66
N VAL A 301 0.19 5.30 4.80
CA VAL A 301 1.47 5.99 4.55
C VAL A 301 2.01 6.65 5.79
N ARG A 302 1.17 7.41 6.50
CA ARG A 302 1.59 8.16 7.69
C ARG A 302 2.14 7.28 8.81
N SER A 303 1.64 6.04 8.92
CA SER A 303 2.08 5.10 9.95
C SER A 303 3.30 4.26 9.59
N LEU A 304 3.72 4.26 8.30
CA LEU A 304 4.70 3.32 7.77
C LEU A 304 5.90 3.98 7.09
N ALA A 305 5.69 5.10 6.37
CA ALA A 305 6.67 5.65 5.48
C ALA A 305 7.52 6.74 6.13
N HIS A 306 8.83 6.76 5.84
CA HIS A 306 9.75 7.84 6.21
C HIS A 306 9.62 9.02 5.26
N TYR A 307 9.46 8.72 3.97
CA TYR A 307 9.34 9.69 2.89
C TYR A 307 8.14 9.38 2.02
N VAL A 308 7.58 10.42 1.43
CA VAL A 308 6.46 10.33 0.48
C VAL A 308 6.87 10.93 -0.85
N ALA A 309 6.53 10.25 -1.92
CA ALA A 309 6.64 10.70 -3.29
C ALA A 309 5.25 10.71 -3.94
N VAL A 310 4.80 11.84 -4.42
CA VAL A 310 3.47 12.02 -5.02
C VAL A 310 3.58 11.99 -6.54
N MET A 311 2.90 11.02 -7.16
CA MET A 311 2.87 10.87 -8.62
C MET A 311 1.54 11.33 -9.21
N ARG A 312 1.62 12.05 -10.34
CA ARG A 312 0.47 12.43 -11.16
C ARG A 312 0.83 12.39 -12.64
N HIS A 313 0.00 11.72 -13.45
CA HIS A 313 0.20 11.64 -14.91
C HIS A 313 1.64 11.26 -15.32
N GLY A 314 2.21 10.27 -14.68
CA GLY A 314 3.56 9.78 -14.93
C GLY A 314 4.70 10.59 -14.32
N LYS A 315 4.44 11.75 -13.72
CA LYS A 315 5.44 12.65 -13.15
C LYS A 315 5.45 12.62 -11.64
N LEU A 316 6.63 12.84 -11.06
CA LEU A 316 6.78 13.13 -9.65
C LEU A 316 6.47 14.60 -9.43
N ILE A 317 5.39 14.87 -8.65
CA ILE A 317 4.91 16.23 -8.39
C ILE A 317 5.55 16.80 -7.12
N GLU A 318 5.63 15.97 -6.08
CA GLU A 318 6.18 16.37 -4.79
C GLU A 318 6.87 15.21 -4.11
N HIS A 319 7.93 15.49 -3.36
CA HIS A 319 8.67 14.49 -2.60
C HIS A 319 9.25 15.12 -1.33
N GLY A 320 9.16 14.41 -0.20
CA GLY A 320 9.67 14.92 1.07
C GLY A 320 9.45 13.95 2.22
N GLU A 321 9.89 14.36 3.40
CA GLU A 321 9.62 13.67 4.67
C GLU A 321 8.11 13.56 4.90
N THR A 322 7.64 12.43 5.41
CA THR A 322 6.20 12.14 5.55
C THR A 322 5.48 13.23 6.31
N GLU A 323 5.93 13.58 7.52
CA GLU A 323 5.27 14.60 8.33
C GLU A 323 5.26 15.99 7.67
N LYS A 324 6.29 16.32 6.88
CA LYS A 324 6.36 17.59 6.15
C LYS A 324 5.33 17.65 5.02
N ILE A 325 5.20 16.56 4.25
CA ILE A 325 4.20 16.47 3.18
C ILE A 325 2.79 16.54 3.76
N PHE A 326 2.52 15.85 4.88
CA PHE A 326 1.19 15.84 5.50
C PHE A 326 0.83 17.16 6.20
N SER A 327 1.80 17.85 6.80
CA SER A 327 1.54 19.09 7.55
C SER A 327 1.56 20.35 6.68
N ASN A 328 2.40 20.38 5.64
CA ASN A 328 2.60 21.57 4.79
C ASN A 328 2.92 21.19 3.34
N PRO A 329 1.96 20.59 2.60
CA PRO A 329 2.14 20.25 1.20
C PRO A 329 2.37 21.50 0.34
N ALA A 330 3.41 21.47 -0.48
CA ALA A 330 3.77 22.60 -1.35
C ALA A 330 2.90 22.62 -2.63
N ASP A 331 2.63 21.44 -3.21
CA ASP A 331 1.85 21.34 -4.44
C ASP A 331 0.33 21.34 -4.17
N THR A 332 -0.41 22.00 -5.04
CA THR A 332 -1.89 22.09 -4.95
C THR A 332 -2.58 20.76 -5.15
N TYR A 333 -2.01 19.87 -5.94
CA TYR A 333 -2.54 18.51 -6.14
C TYR A 333 -2.33 17.66 -4.89
N THR A 334 -1.14 17.72 -4.28
CA THR A 334 -0.86 17.03 -3.01
C THR A 334 -1.83 17.47 -1.93
N ARG A 335 -2.10 18.78 -1.81
CA ARG A 335 -3.09 19.31 -0.87
C ARG A 335 -4.48 18.75 -1.12
N LYS A 336 -4.94 18.76 -2.38
CA LYS A 336 -6.23 18.18 -2.75
C LYS A 336 -6.30 16.68 -2.49
N LEU A 337 -5.20 15.95 -2.67
CA LEU A 337 -5.12 14.53 -2.41
C LEU A 337 -5.27 14.24 -0.90
N LEU A 338 -4.61 15.04 -0.05
CA LEU A 338 -4.72 14.96 1.41
C LEU A 338 -6.10 15.39 1.91
N ASP A 339 -6.67 16.48 1.36
CA ASP A 339 -8.01 16.97 1.70
C ASP A 339 -9.13 16.00 1.27
N ALA A 340 -8.85 15.15 0.27
CA ALA A 340 -9.78 14.12 -0.18
C ALA A 340 -9.84 12.90 0.76
N GLU A 341 -8.88 12.78 1.66
CA GLU A 341 -8.94 11.80 2.73
C GLU A 341 -9.94 12.26 3.78
N LEU A 342 -10.91 11.41 4.09
CA LEU A 342 -11.96 11.73 5.04
C LEU A 342 -11.52 11.28 6.44
N PRO A 343 -11.08 12.22 7.32
CA PRO A 343 -10.70 11.86 8.67
C PRO A 343 -11.93 11.39 9.45
N ILE A 344 -11.75 10.39 10.31
CA ILE A 344 -12.77 10.02 11.28
C ILE A 344 -12.65 10.98 12.46
N GLU A 345 -13.24 12.16 12.33
CA GLU A 345 -13.27 13.14 13.42
C GLU A 345 -14.45 12.88 14.36
N VAL A 346 -14.19 12.99 15.67
CA VAL A 346 -15.25 12.98 16.67
C VAL A 346 -15.97 14.33 16.57
N PRO A 347 -17.31 14.36 16.40
CA PRO A 347 -18.07 15.61 16.41
C PRO A 347 -17.80 16.39 17.70
N GLY A 348 -17.19 17.57 17.61
CA GLY A 348 -16.83 18.41 18.76
C GLY A 348 -15.44 19.04 18.71
N ALA A 349 -14.51 18.53 17.90
CA ALA A 349 -13.19 19.10 17.68
C ALA A 349 -13.17 19.83 16.32
N GLY A 350 -13.84 20.99 16.24
CA GLY A 350 -13.77 21.89 15.07
C GLY A 350 -14.50 21.39 13.84
N HIS A 351 -15.73 21.80 13.67
CA HIS A 351 -16.56 21.42 12.51
C HIS A 351 -15.93 21.85 11.19
N HIS A 352 -15.43 20.91 10.42
CA HIS A 352 -15.51 20.99 8.96
C HIS A 352 -16.65 20.09 8.45
N LYS A 353 -17.90 20.52 8.70
CA LYS A 353 -18.95 20.19 7.72
C LYS A 353 -18.43 20.68 6.38
N VAL A 354 -18.36 19.77 5.41
CA VAL A 354 -18.01 20.09 4.02
C VAL A 354 -18.72 21.41 3.68
N LYS A 355 -17.96 22.50 3.55
CA LYS A 355 -18.49 23.76 3.06
C LYS A 355 -18.98 23.45 1.67
N HIS A 356 -20.29 23.58 1.47
CA HIS A 356 -20.87 23.59 0.14
C HIS A 356 -20.03 24.53 -0.72
N LEU A 357 -19.28 23.96 -1.67
CA LEU A 357 -18.75 24.72 -2.78
C LEU A 357 -19.97 25.25 -3.54
N GLU A 358 -20.28 26.53 -3.32
CA GLU A 358 -21.12 27.28 -4.22
C GLU A 358 -20.43 27.19 -5.58
N LEU A 359 -20.99 26.38 -6.46
CA LEU A 359 -20.67 26.41 -7.88
C LEU A 359 -21.14 27.78 -8.38
N GLN A 360 -20.23 28.74 -8.47
CA GLN A 360 -20.43 29.93 -9.29
C GLN A 360 -20.56 29.45 -10.73
N GLN A 361 -21.68 29.88 -11.33
CA GLN A 361 -22.12 29.70 -12.72
C GLN A 361 -21.06 30.16 -13.72
#